data_4629558a26013ecec4df09dc801cdb2d
#
_entry.id   4629558a26013ecec4df09dc801cdb2d
#
_cell.length_a   1.000
_cell.length_b   1.000
_cell.length_c   1.000
_cell.angle_alpha   90.00
_cell.angle_beta   90.00
_cell.angle_gamma   90.00
#
_symmetry.space_group_name_H-M   'P 1'
#
loop_
_entity.id
_entity.type
_entity.pdbx_description
1 polymer ?
#
loop_
_entity_poly.entity_id
_entity_poly.type
_entity_poly.pdbx_seq_one_letter_code
_entity_poly.pdbx_strand_id
1 'polypeptide(L)'
;MMKKPVTAIIPTYNEEENIARAIQSVLWADEIVVVDSFSTDRTLDIVKQFDVTLLQHEYVNSAAQKNWTIPQAKHEWIFLLDADEEATDDLIREVDELLTDPKGHVAFWIRRTSFFMGKKVRFSGWQRDKVIRLFMRDHCRYEESNVHAEVIANGPVGLTKHRILHFTYKGIDKSIERIRWYSTWKAFDKVEKGASDNFFLLIILKPFWRFFRQYVIQLGFLDGKVGFHIAALSAYDVYIRGLKITRILAGEKIQKEKK
;
A
#
# COMPACT_ATOMS: atom_id res chain seq x y z
N MET A 1 13.88 -7.59 -29.48
CA MET A 1 14.85 -7.34 -28.38
C MET A 1 14.70 -8.46 -27.37
N MET A 2 15.74 -8.77 -26.59
CA MET A 2 15.61 -9.71 -25.47
C MET A 2 14.91 -9.03 -24.29
N LYS A 3 14.08 -9.79 -23.54
CA LYS A 3 13.47 -9.33 -22.30
C LYS A 3 14.55 -8.89 -21.31
N LYS A 4 14.41 -7.73 -20.70
CA LYS A 4 15.29 -7.26 -19.63
C LYS A 4 15.01 -8.05 -18.34
N PRO A 5 16.03 -8.46 -17.58
CA PRO A 5 15.82 -9.18 -16.33
C PRO A 5 15.23 -8.26 -15.26
N VAL A 6 14.48 -8.85 -14.34
CA VAL A 6 13.72 -8.14 -13.30
C VAL A 6 13.90 -8.79 -11.92
N THR A 7 14.04 -7.95 -10.89
CA THR A 7 13.99 -8.36 -9.50
C THR A 7 12.61 -8.07 -8.92
N ALA A 8 11.91 -9.10 -8.43
CA ALA A 8 10.72 -8.91 -7.61
C ALA A 8 11.11 -8.61 -6.16
N ILE A 9 10.57 -7.55 -5.56
CA ILE A 9 10.79 -7.19 -4.15
C ILE A 9 9.47 -7.30 -3.40
N ILE A 10 9.46 -8.07 -2.29
CA ILE A 10 8.29 -8.27 -1.43
C ILE A 10 8.63 -7.83 0.00
N PRO A 11 8.26 -6.59 0.43
CA PRO A 11 8.34 -6.21 1.83
C PRO A 11 7.25 -6.93 2.63
N THR A 12 7.62 -7.47 3.80
CA THR A 12 6.70 -8.26 4.63
C THR A 12 6.85 -7.99 6.12
N TYR A 13 5.75 -8.13 6.86
CA TYR A 13 5.69 -8.16 8.32
C TYR A 13 4.39 -8.82 8.79
N ASN A 14 4.49 -9.99 9.40
CA ASN A 14 3.34 -10.77 9.89
C ASN A 14 2.26 -10.99 8.81
N GLU A 15 2.66 -11.68 7.74
CA GLU A 15 1.84 -11.95 6.55
C GLU A 15 1.70 -13.46 6.26
N GLU A 16 1.67 -14.31 7.31
CA GLU A 16 1.55 -15.76 7.15
C GLU A 16 0.37 -16.20 6.27
N GLU A 17 -0.72 -15.42 6.22
CA GLU A 17 -1.90 -15.71 5.41
C GLU A 17 -1.72 -15.38 3.92
N ASN A 18 -0.77 -14.50 3.58
CA ASN A 18 -0.67 -13.91 2.24
C ASN A 18 0.66 -14.19 1.53
N ILE A 19 1.75 -14.30 2.28
CA ILE A 19 3.11 -14.29 1.72
C ILE A 19 3.35 -15.40 0.69
N ALA A 20 2.79 -16.61 0.90
CA ALA A 20 2.94 -17.71 -0.06
C ALA A 20 2.33 -17.33 -1.43
N ARG A 21 1.14 -16.75 -1.45
CA ARG A 21 0.45 -16.32 -2.67
C ARG A 21 1.23 -15.20 -3.37
N ALA A 22 1.73 -14.22 -2.61
CA ALA A 22 2.53 -13.13 -3.16
C ALA A 22 3.79 -13.67 -3.85
N ILE A 23 4.57 -14.55 -3.19
CA ILE A 23 5.77 -15.17 -3.76
C ILE A 23 5.42 -15.99 -5.01
N GLN A 24 4.38 -16.84 -4.95
CA GLN A 24 3.95 -17.66 -6.08
C GLN A 24 3.61 -16.81 -7.31
N SER A 25 3.01 -15.64 -7.12
CA SER A 25 2.62 -14.75 -8.22
C SER A 25 3.80 -14.03 -8.90
N VAL A 26 5.01 -14.14 -8.34
CA VAL A 26 6.22 -13.52 -8.90
C VAL A 26 7.35 -14.52 -9.22
N LEU A 27 7.07 -15.83 -9.24
CA LEU A 27 8.07 -16.86 -9.60
C LEU A 27 8.60 -16.74 -11.05
N TRP A 28 7.99 -15.90 -11.86
CA TRP A 28 8.43 -15.55 -13.21
C TRP A 28 9.58 -14.53 -13.26
N ALA A 29 9.89 -13.87 -12.13
CA ALA A 29 10.98 -12.92 -12.02
C ALA A 29 12.35 -13.63 -11.97
N ASP A 30 13.38 -12.96 -12.47
CA ASP A 30 14.74 -13.50 -12.52
C ASP A 30 15.44 -13.54 -11.15
N GLU A 31 14.96 -12.72 -10.22
CA GLU A 31 15.34 -12.68 -8.82
C GLU A 31 14.13 -12.34 -7.96
N ILE A 32 14.02 -12.97 -6.79
CA ILE A 32 13.00 -12.63 -5.78
C ILE A 32 13.70 -12.26 -4.47
N VAL A 33 13.43 -11.08 -3.96
CA VAL A 33 13.93 -10.58 -2.68
C VAL A 33 12.74 -10.37 -1.75
N VAL A 34 12.69 -11.12 -0.66
CA VAL A 34 11.75 -10.88 0.43
C VAL A 34 12.47 -10.10 1.52
N VAL A 35 11.94 -8.95 1.91
CA VAL A 35 12.48 -8.16 3.02
C VAL A 35 11.53 -8.18 4.20
N ASP A 36 11.92 -8.91 5.23
CA ASP A 36 11.13 -9.12 6.44
C ASP A 36 11.48 -8.11 7.54
N SER A 37 10.48 -7.58 8.21
CA SER A 37 10.62 -6.66 9.34
C SER A 37 10.53 -7.37 10.69
N PHE A 38 11.24 -8.50 10.84
CA PHE A 38 11.26 -9.33 12.04
C PHE A 38 9.87 -9.87 12.41
N SER A 39 9.23 -10.55 11.47
CA SER A 39 7.95 -11.23 11.67
C SER A 39 8.00 -12.21 12.83
N THR A 40 6.92 -12.27 13.61
CA THR A 40 6.76 -13.12 14.81
C THR A 40 5.76 -14.25 14.62
N ASP A 41 5.08 -14.28 13.46
CA ASP A 41 4.19 -15.37 13.02
C ASP A 41 4.94 -16.36 12.12
N ARG A 42 4.25 -17.23 11.40
CA ARG A 42 4.86 -18.22 10.51
C ARG A 42 5.35 -17.67 9.16
N THR A 43 5.36 -16.33 8.96
CA THR A 43 5.80 -15.73 7.70
C THR A 43 7.17 -16.26 7.26
N LEU A 44 8.17 -16.26 8.15
CA LEU A 44 9.52 -16.72 7.82
C LEU A 44 9.60 -18.21 7.49
N ASP A 45 8.81 -19.04 8.17
CA ASP A 45 8.77 -20.48 7.91
C ASP A 45 8.19 -20.78 6.53
N ILE A 46 7.25 -19.95 6.08
CA ILE A 46 6.66 -20.04 4.75
C ILE A 46 7.67 -19.57 3.69
N VAL A 47 8.31 -18.40 3.90
CA VAL A 47 9.30 -17.85 2.97
C VAL A 47 10.45 -18.82 2.69
N LYS A 48 10.94 -19.53 3.71
CA LYS A 48 12.02 -20.53 3.59
C LYS A 48 11.68 -21.73 2.69
N GLN A 49 10.42 -21.93 2.32
CA GLN A 49 9.99 -23.00 1.40
C GLN A 49 10.17 -22.61 -0.07
N PHE A 50 10.56 -21.38 -0.36
CA PHE A 50 10.75 -20.85 -1.70
C PHE A 50 12.25 -20.53 -1.94
N ASP A 51 12.67 -20.63 -3.18
CA ASP A 51 14.00 -20.19 -3.61
C ASP A 51 14.02 -18.66 -3.79
N VAL A 52 14.24 -17.94 -2.69
CA VAL A 52 14.23 -16.48 -2.63
C VAL A 52 15.37 -15.95 -1.77
N THR A 53 15.84 -14.76 -2.05
CA THR A 53 16.75 -14.03 -1.16
C THR A 53 15.95 -13.41 -0.02
N LEU A 54 16.17 -13.91 1.20
CA LEU A 54 15.55 -13.35 2.41
C LEU A 54 16.49 -12.35 3.07
N LEU A 55 16.03 -11.12 3.21
CA LEU A 55 16.69 -10.05 3.96
C LEU A 55 15.85 -9.68 5.19
N GLN A 56 16.52 -9.26 6.27
CA GLN A 56 15.82 -8.73 7.43
C GLN A 56 16.26 -7.28 7.70
N HIS A 57 15.30 -6.40 7.93
CA HIS A 57 15.55 -4.99 8.20
C HIS A 57 14.50 -4.41 9.15
N GLU A 58 14.93 -3.61 10.12
CA GLU A 58 14.03 -2.99 11.09
C GLU A 58 13.02 -2.07 10.38
N TYR A 59 11.75 -2.17 10.76
CA TYR A 59 10.69 -1.35 10.19
C TYR A 59 10.68 0.05 10.82
N VAL A 60 11.11 1.03 10.06
CA VAL A 60 10.93 2.45 10.40
C VAL A 60 9.61 2.97 9.83
N ASN A 61 9.45 2.85 8.52
CA ASN A 61 8.22 3.08 7.77
C ASN A 61 8.32 2.36 6.42
N SER A 62 7.20 2.30 5.68
CA SER A 62 7.14 1.58 4.41
C SER A 62 8.10 2.13 3.34
N ALA A 63 8.30 3.45 3.29
CA ALA A 63 9.20 4.07 2.33
C ALA A 63 10.67 3.75 2.64
N ALA A 64 11.06 3.88 3.90
CA ALA A 64 12.43 3.60 4.35
C ALA A 64 12.80 2.13 4.06
N GLN A 65 11.92 1.18 4.37
CA GLN A 65 12.17 -0.24 4.10
C GLN A 65 12.34 -0.50 2.60
N LYS A 66 11.46 0.05 1.77
CA LYS A 66 11.53 -0.10 0.31
C LYS A 66 12.79 0.55 -0.26
N ASN A 67 13.10 1.78 0.16
CA ASN A 67 14.31 2.50 -0.28
C ASN A 67 15.60 1.80 0.15
N TRP A 68 15.60 1.15 1.32
CA TRP A 68 16.74 0.35 1.77
C TRP A 68 16.91 -0.91 0.93
N THR A 69 15.79 -1.54 0.48
CA THR A 69 15.84 -2.79 -0.29
C THR A 69 16.16 -2.57 -1.77
N ILE A 70 15.63 -1.50 -2.37
CA ILE A 70 15.78 -1.21 -3.82
C ILE A 70 17.23 -1.30 -4.30
N PRO A 71 18.25 -0.72 -3.64
CA PRO A 71 19.64 -0.79 -4.09
C PRO A 71 20.26 -2.20 -4.02
N GLN A 72 19.65 -3.13 -3.29
CA GLN A 72 20.15 -4.50 -3.11
C GLN A 72 19.70 -5.46 -4.23
N ALA A 73 18.76 -5.02 -5.07
CA ALA A 73 18.31 -5.78 -6.24
C ALA A 73 19.44 -5.95 -7.26
N LYS A 74 19.60 -7.17 -7.80
CA LYS A 74 20.62 -7.46 -8.83
C LYS A 74 20.31 -6.78 -10.16
N HIS A 75 19.02 -6.70 -10.51
CA HIS A 75 18.59 -6.23 -11.82
C HIS A 75 18.19 -4.75 -11.82
N GLU A 76 18.29 -4.13 -12.99
CA GLU A 76 17.92 -2.74 -13.20
C GLU A 76 16.40 -2.52 -13.05
N TRP A 77 15.59 -3.47 -13.50
CA TRP A 77 14.15 -3.42 -13.38
C TRP A 77 13.69 -4.07 -12.08
N ILE A 78 12.78 -3.41 -11.40
CA ILE A 78 12.17 -3.87 -10.15
C ILE A 78 10.67 -4.01 -10.36
N PHE A 79 10.13 -5.15 -9.95
CA PHE A 79 8.71 -5.35 -9.73
C PHE A 79 8.45 -5.42 -8.23
N LEU A 80 7.92 -4.34 -7.65
CA LEU A 80 7.63 -4.28 -6.21
C LEU A 80 6.20 -4.74 -5.95
N LEU A 81 6.02 -5.73 -5.09
CA LEU A 81 4.72 -6.29 -4.72
C LEU A 81 4.59 -6.30 -3.19
N ASP A 82 3.55 -5.68 -2.63
CA ASP A 82 3.30 -5.80 -1.19
C ASP A 82 2.82 -7.24 -0.87
N ALA A 83 3.11 -7.75 0.32
CA ALA A 83 2.84 -9.15 0.66
C ALA A 83 1.35 -9.53 0.65
N ASP A 84 0.45 -8.55 0.68
CA ASP A 84 -1.01 -8.71 0.52
C ASP A 84 -1.51 -8.44 -0.92
N GLU A 85 -0.57 -8.39 -1.90
CA GLU A 85 -0.87 -8.24 -3.32
C GLU A 85 -0.56 -9.54 -4.10
N GLU A 86 -1.12 -9.67 -5.31
CA GLU A 86 -0.92 -10.79 -6.22
C GLU A 86 -0.89 -10.29 -7.67
N ALA A 87 0.15 -10.64 -8.42
CA ALA A 87 0.23 -10.39 -9.85
C ALA A 87 -0.65 -11.40 -10.62
N THR A 88 -1.50 -10.90 -11.53
CA THR A 88 -2.29 -11.77 -12.39
C THR A 88 -1.49 -12.23 -13.60
N ASP A 89 -1.85 -13.38 -14.20
CA ASP A 89 -1.20 -13.89 -15.42
C ASP A 89 -1.25 -12.88 -16.57
N ASP A 90 -2.35 -12.12 -16.68
CA ASP A 90 -2.51 -11.08 -17.71
C ASP A 90 -1.52 -9.93 -17.46
N LEU A 91 -1.33 -9.54 -16.19
CA LEU A 91 -0.35 -8.52 -15.84
C LEU A 91 1.08 -9.01 -16.07
N ILE A 92 1.38 -10.25 -15.75
CA ILE A 92 2.70 -10.85 -15.96
C ILE A 92 3.06 -10.81 -17.44
N ARG A 93 2.14 -11.21 -18.33
CA ARG A 93 2.36 -11.13 -19.79
C ARG A 93 2.62 -9.69 -20.25
N GLU A 94 1.83 -8.73 -19.76
CA GLU A 94 2.04 -7.32 -20.09
C GLU A 94 3.41 -6.81 -19.57
N VAL A 95 3.82 -7.20 -18.36
CA VAL A 95 5.14 -6.85 -17.81
C VAL A 95 6.25 -7.42 -18.66
N ASP A 96 6.15 -8.65 -19.17
CA ASP A 96 7.14 -9.26 -20.06
C ASP A 96 7.27 -8.49 -21.38
N GLU A 97 6.16 -8.01 -21.93
CA GLU A 97 6.15 -7.13 -23.12
C GLU A 97 6.85 -5.79 -22.83
N LEU A 98 6.54 -5.17 -21.67
CA LEU A 98 7.13 -3.91 -21.26
C LEU A 98 8.63 -4.03 -20.93
N LEU A 99 9.08 -5.16 -20.38
CA LEU A 99 10.50 -5.44 -20.16
C LEU A 99 11.26 -5.70 -21.48
N THR A 100 10.55 -6.14 -22.52
CA THR A 100 11.13 -6.29 -23.85
C THR A 100 11.25 -4.93 -24.57
N ASP A 101 10.22 -4.09 -24.48
CA ASP A 101 10.21 -2.72 -25.03
C ASP A 101 9.47 -1.75 -24.07
N PRO A 102 10.20 -1.06 -23.17
CA PRO A 102 9.60 -0.12 -22.22
C PRO A 102 9.15 1.20 -22.84
N LYS A 103 9.29 1.38 -24.16
CA LYS A 103 8.87 2.58 -24.93
C LYS A 103 9.38 3.89 -24.32
N GLY A 104 10.60 3.88 -23.79
CA GLY A 104 11.23 5.04 -23.16
C GLY A 104 10.73 5.39 -21.76
N HIS A 105 9.83 4.58 -21.17
CA HIS A 105 9.40 4.77 -19.79
C HIS A 105 10.40 4.18 -18.79
N VAL A 106 10.53 4.86 -17.64
CA VAL A 106 11.36 4.41 -16.51
C VAL A 106 10.54 3.78 -15.40
N ALA A 107 9.22 3.92 -15.45
CA ALA A 107 8.29 3.36 -14.47
C ALA A 107 6.90 3.15 -15.07
N PHE A 108 6.07 2.34 -14.39
CA PHE A 108 4.69 2.09 -14.80
C PHE A 108 3.75 2.10 -13.60
N TRP A 109 2.68 2.88 -13.72
CA TRP A 109 1.53 2.79 -12.84
C TRP A 109 0.78 1.49 -13.11
N ILE A 110 0.43 0.79 -12.04
CA ILE A 110 -0.42 -0.40 -12.09
C ILE A 110 -1.65 -0.13 -11.22
N ARG A 111 -2.85 -0.35 -11.80
CA ARG A 111 -4.09 -0.23 -11.03
C ARG A 111 -4.28 -1.43 -10.12
N ARG A 112 -4.93 -1.22 -8.98
CA ARG A 112 -5.28 -2.30 -8.06
C ARG A 112 -6.74 -2.69 -8.18
N THR A 113 -7.00 -3.98 -8.03
CA THR A 113 -8.32 -4.56 -7.79
C THR A 113 -8.36 -5.00 -6.33
N SER A 114 -9.00 -4.23 -5.48
CA SER A 114 -8.99 -4.49 -4.05
C SER A 114 -10.13 -5.42 -3.63
N PHE A 115 -9.82 -6.31 -2.68
CA PHE A 115 -10.78 -7.19 -2.02
C PHE A 115 -10.94 -6.75 -0.56
N PHE A 116 -12.17 -6.70 -0.11
CA PHE A 116 -12.51 -6.38 1.27
C PHE A 116 -13.58 -7.33 1.78
N MET A 117 -13.36 -7.98 2.92
CA MET A 117 -14.25 -9.03 3.45
C MET A 117 -14.55 -10.13 2.42
N GLY A 118 -13.51 -10.58 1.67
CA GLY A 118 -13.62 -11.62 0.65
C GLY A 118 -14.34 -11.21 -0.64
N LYS A 119 -14.78 -9.96 -0.77
CA LYS A 119 -15.49 -9.46 -1.97
C LYS A 119 -14.68 -8.42 -2.71
N LYS A 120 -14.72 -8.50 -4.04
CA LYS A 120 -14.14 -7.48 -4.92
C LYS A 120 -14.87 -6.16 -4.75
N VAL A 121 -14.11 -5.09 -4.45
CA VAL A 121 -14.61 -3.72 -4.37
C VAL A 121 -14.57 -3.09 -5.76
N ARG A 122 -15.72 -2.67 -6.26
CA ARG A 122 -15.86 -2.07 -7.61
C ARG A 122 -16.04 -0.57 -7.59
N PHE A 123 -16.53 -0.04 -6.46
CA PHE A 123 -16.91 1.36 -6.26
C PHE A 123 -16.19 1.95 -5.03
N SER A 124 -16.83 2.82 -4.27
CA SER A 124 -16.28 3.40 -3.02
C SER A 124 -15.00 4.22 -3.22
N GLY A 125 -14.69 4.65 -4.46
CA GLY A 125 -13.49 5.41 -4.80
C GLY A 125 -12.22 4.56 -5.00
N TRP A 126 -12.25 3.27 -4.70
CA TRP A 126 -11.10 2.36 -4.81
C TRP A 126 -10.78 1.94 -6.24
N GLN A 127 -11.73 2.06 -7.18
CA GLN A 127 -11.53 1.74 -8.59
C GLN A 127 -10.45 2.57 -9.30
N ARG A 128 -10.07 3.72 -8.71
CA ARG A 128 -9.04 4.64 -9.24
C ARG A 128 -7.67 4.43 -8.60
N ASP A 129 -7.59 3.51 -7.66
CA ASP A 129 -6.36 3.23 -6.94
C ASP A 129 -5.29 2.66 -7.88
N LYS A 130 -4.13 3.30 -7.89
CA LYS A 130 -2.97 2.92 -8.69
C LYS A 130 -1.69 3.23 -7.95
N VAL A 131 -0.69 2.42 -8.18
CA VAL A 131 0.65 2.54 -7.58
C VAL A 131 1.72 2.27 -8.63
N ILE A 132 2.91 2.84 -8.49
CA ILE A 132 4.05 2.45 -9.30
C ILE A 132 4.60 1.15 -8.71
N ARG A 133 4.63 0.08 -9.52
CA ARG A 133 5.10 -1.24 -9.10
C ARG A 133 6.17 -1.82 -10.03
N LEU A 134 6.22 -1.42 -11.30
CA LEU A 134 7.29 -1.76 -12.22
C LEU A 134 8.12 -0.50 -12.50
N PHE A 135 9.42 -0.52 -12.20
CA PHE A 135 10.27 0.67 -12.36
C PHE A 135 11.76 0.33 -12.44
N MET A 136 12.53 1.26 -13.00
CA MET A 136 13.98 1.17 -13.05
C MET A 136 14.59 1.59 -11.71
N ARG A 137 15.45 0.73 -11.13
CA ARG A 137 16.10 0.89 -9.84
C ARG A 137 16.75 2.26 -9.64
N ASP A 138 17.51 2.74 -10.63
CA ASP A 138 18.33 3.93 -10.48
C ASP A 138 17.57 5.23 -10.85
N HIS A 139 16.34 5.11 -11.37
CA HIS A 139 15.47 6.22 -11.74
C HIS A 139 14.34 6.49 -10.74
N CYS A 140 14.12 5.60 -9.78
CA CYS A 140 12.96 5.68 -8.90
C CYS A 140 13.33 5.48 -7.43
N ARG A 141 12.70 6.28 -6.56
CA ARG A 141 12.79 6.16 -5.09
C ARG A 141 11.45 6.53 -4.48
N TYR A 142 11.17 5.95 -3.32
CA TYR A 142 10.05 6.39 -2.51
C TYR A 142 10.36 7.73 -1.85
N GLU A 143 9.38 8.63 -1.84
CA GLU A 143 9.42 9.89 -1.11
C GLU A 143 9.64 9.62 0.39
N GLU A 144 10.46 10.44 1.07
CA GLU A 144 10.63 10.37 2.51
C GLU A 144 9.37 10.89 3.20
N SER A 145 8.40 10.02 3.42
CA SER A 145 7.15 10.34 4.09
C SER A 145 6.77 9.24 5.09
N ASN A 146 6.25 9.65 6.24
CA ASN A 146 5.80 8.71 7.26
C ASN A 146 4.49 8.00 6.86
N VAL A 147 3.71 8.60 5.98
CA VAL A 147 2.39 8.10 5.57
C VAL A 147 2.14 8.42 4.09
N HIS A 148 1.78 7.42 3.30
CA HIS A 148 1.45 7.56 1.87
C HIS A 148 2.62 8.06 1.00
N ALA A 149 3.82 7.52 1.21
CA ALA A 149 4.94 7.77 0.32
C ALA A 149 4.63 7.26 -1.10
N GLU A 150 4.77 8.12 -2.08
CA GLU A 150 4.68 7.78 -3.50
C GLU A 150 6.08 7.55 -4.09
N VAL A 151 6.14 6.84 -5.21
CA VAL A 151 7.39 6.69 -5.95
C VAL A 151 7.61 7.95 -6.79
N ILE A 152 8.76 8.60 -6.57
CA ILE A 152 9.25 9.67 -7.44
C ILE A 152 10.07 9.00 -8.54
N ALA A 153 9.67 9.23 -9.80
CA ALA A 153 10.35 8.74 -10.97
C ALA A 153 11.05 9.88 -11.71
N ASN A 154 12.34 9.71 -12.02
CA ASN A 154 13.11 10.63 -12.83
C ASN A 154 13.05 10.19 -14.31
N GLY A 155 11.90 10.46 -14.96
CA GLY A 155 11.64 10.11 -16.33
C GLY A 155 10.16 9.82 -16.63
N PRO A 156 9.83 9.46 -17.88
CA PRO A 156 8.47 9.17 -18.29
C PRO A 156 7.88 7.96 -17.56
N VAL A 157 6.60 8.06 -17.15
CA VAL A 157 5.86 7.01 -16.45
C VAL A 157 4.67 6.54 -17.28
N GLY A 158 4.65 5.25 -17.60
CA GLY A 158 3.55 4.61 -18.32
C GLY A 158 2.42 4.16 -17.40
N LEU A 159 1.41 3.52 -17.97
CA LEU A 159 0.28 2.91 -17.24
C LEU A 159 -0.03 1.56 -17.87
N THR A 160 -0.10 0.52 -17.05
CA THR A 160 -0.52 -0.81 -17.50
C THR A 160 -2.03 -0.89 -17.74
N LYS A 161 -2.42 -1.82 -18.60
CA LYS A 161 -3.84 -2.17 -18.85
C LYS A 161 -4.35 -3.09 -17.74
N HIS A 162 -3.54 -4.09 -17.35
CA HIS A 162 -3.88 -5.10 -16.37
C HIS A 162 -3.59 -4.62 -14.94
N ARG A 163 -4.07 -5.38 -13.95
CA ARG A 163 -4.17 -4.95 -12.56
C ARG A 163 -3.53 -5.95 -11.60
N ILE A 164 -3.04 -5.47 -10.47
CA ILE A 164 -2.70 -6.27 -9.30
C ILE A 164 -3.97 -6.54 -8.49
N LEU A 165 -4.11 -7.74 -7.95
CA LEU A 165 -5.10 -8.05 -6.91
C LEU A 165 -4.53 -7.62 -5.56
N HIS A 166 -5.38 -7.04 -4.69
CA HIS A 166 -4.95 -6.50 -3.39
C HIS A 166 -5.93 -6.95 -2.30
N PHE A 167 -5.46 -7.77 -1.38
CA PHE A 167 -6.25 -8.42 -0.31
C PHE A 167 -6.08 -7.67 1.01
N THR A 168 -6.58 -6.45 1.07
CA THR A 168 -6.32 -5.50 2.17
C THR A 168 -7.02 -5.81 3.50
N TYR A 169 -7.95 -6.78 3.52
CA TYR A 169 -8.75 -7.05 4.71
C TYR A 169 -8.19 -8.21 5.53
N LYS A 170 -7.77 -7.91 6.74
CA LYS A 170 -7.24 -8.86 7.74
C LYS A 170 -8.13 -8.98 8.99
N GLY A 171 -9.41 -8.70 8.86
CA GLY A 171 -10.35 -8.65 9.97
C GLY A 171 -10.65 -7.23 10.44
N ILE A 172 -11.76 -7.09 11.18
CA ILE A 172 -12.24 -5.77 11.65
C ILE A 172 -11.31 -5.19 12.73
N ASP A 173 -10.80 -6.03 13.63
CA ASP A 173 -9.95 -5.59 14.74
C ASP A 173 -8.62 -5.02 14.22
N LYS A 174 -7.96 -5.75 13.30
CA LYS A 174 -6.74 -5.27 12.63
C LYS A 174 -6.99 -3.99 11.81
N SER A 175 -8.18 -3.84 11.24
CA SER A 175 -8.57 -2.61 10.51
C SER A 175 -8.73 -1.42 11.46
N ILE A 176 -9.32 -1.61 12.64
CA ILE A 176 -9.48 -0.59 13.67
C ILE A 176 -8.12 -0.21 14.27
N GLU A 177 -7.28 -1.19 14.57
CA GLU A 177 -5.92 -0.97 15.06
C GLU A 177 -5.09 -0.14 14.07
N ARG A 178 -5.13 -0.50 12.79
CA ARG A 178 -4.48 0.26 11.72
C ARG A 178 -5.00 1.70 11.64
N ILE A 179 -6.32 1.90 11.74
CA ILE A 179 -6.93 3.24 11.77
C ILE A 179 -6.41 4.04 12.98
N ARG A 180 -6.36 3.44 14.18
CA ARG A 180 -5.83 4.09 15.38
C ARG A 180 -4.40 4.56 15.20
N TRP A 181 -3.55 3.70 14.65
CA TRP A 181 -2.15 4.02 14.39
C TRP A 181 -2.00 5.13 13.35
N TYR A 182 -2.55 4.95 12.13
CA TYR A 182 -2.43 5.94 11.05
C TYR A 182 -3.09 7.28 11.38
N SER A 183 -4.21 7.29 12.09
CA SER A 183 -4.87 8.54 12.48
C SER A 183 -4.02 9.37 13.43
N THR A 184 -3.13 8.75 14.24
CA THR A 184 -2.17 9.47 15.10
C THR A 184 -1.16 10.25 14.26
N TRP A 185 -0.48 9.57 13.34
CA TRP A 185 0.51 10.22 12.47
C TRP A 185 -0.11 11.32 11.62
N LYS A 186 -1.27 11.04 10.99
CA LYS A 186 -2.01 12.02 10.20
C LYS A 186 -2.49 13.23 11.04
N ALA A 187 -2.76 13.04 12.32
CA ALA A 187 -3.16 14.13 13.21
C ALA A 187 -1.98 15.07 13.46
N PHE A 188 -0.79 14.53 13.76
CA PHE A 188 0.42 15.35 13.93
C PHE A 188 0.76 16.11 12.65
N ASP A 189 0.78 15.46 11.47
CA ASP A 189 1.03 16.12 10.19
C ASP A 189 0.03 17.27 9.92
N LYS A 190 -1.23 17.10 10.34
CA LYS A 190 -2.25 18.14 10.16
C LYS A 190 -2.04 19.31 11.12
N VAL A 191 -1.67 19.04 12.36
CA VAL A 191 -1.38 20.10 13.34
C VAL A 191 -0.14 20.90 12.93
N GLU A 192 0.94 20.25 12.50
CA GLU A 192 2.14 20.90 11.95
C GLU A 192 1.82 21.81 10.74
N LYS A 193 0.80 21.44 9.94
CA LYS A 193 0.31 22.22 8.80
C LYS A 193 -0.77 23.26 9.18
N GLY A 194 -0.95 23.58 10.46
CA GLY A 194 -1.89 24.60 10.92
C GLY A 194 -3.35 24.15 10.87
N ALA A 195 -3.66 22.94 11.32
CA ALA A 195 -5.05 22.47 11.38
C ALA A 195 -5.93 23.39 12.25
N SER A 196 -7.16 23.64 11.79
CA SER A 196 -8.18 24.37 12.55
C SER A 196 -8.61 23.59 13.79
N ASP A 197 -8.90 24.30 14.89
CA ASP A 197 -9.48 23.76 16.14
C ASP A 197 -11.03 23.76 16.13
N ASN A 198 -11.65 23.87 14.98
CA ASN A 198 -13.10 23.86 14.90
C ASN A 198 -13.65 22.45 15.18
N PHE A 199 -14.14 22.24 16.42
CA PHE A 199 -14.69 20.97 16.88
C PHE A 199 -15.81 20.45 15.98
N PHE A 200 -16.81 21.28 15.66
CA PHE A 200 -17.94 20.89 14.82
C PHE A 200 -17.49 20.40 13.44
N LEU A 201 -16.55 21.14 12.84
CA LEU A 201 -15.99 20.77 11.53
C LEU A 201 -15.24 19.43 11.59
N LEU A 202 -14.38 19.24 12.60
CA LEU A 202 -13.51 18.06 12.71
C LEU A 202 -14.27 16.79 13.10
N ILE A 203 -15.24 16.91 14.02
CA ILE A 203 -15.89 15.78 14.69
C ILE A 203 -17.22 15.40 14.05
N ILE A 204 -17.93 16.35 13.47
CA ILE A 204 -19.26 16.11 12.90
C ILE A 204 -19.20 16.18 11.37
N LEU A 205 -18.85 17.36 10.82
CA LEU A 205 -19.03 17.61 9.40
C LEU A 205 -18.08 16.80 8.51
N LYS A 206 -16.78 16.72 8.85
CA LYS A 206 -15.80 15.97 8.05
C LYS A 206 -16.07 14.46 8.03
N PRO A 207 -16.34 13.76 9.17
CA PRO A 207 -16.70 12.35 9.15
C PRO A 207 -18.00 12.08 8.37
N PHE A 208 -19.04 12.90 8.59
CA PHE A 208 -20.30 12.78 7.84
C PHE A 208 -20.07 12.95 6.34
N TRP A 209 -19.35 14.00 5.92
CA TRP A 209 -19.00 14.22 4.52
C TRP A 209 -18.17 13.06 3.94
N ARG A 210 -17.23 12.51 4.71
CA ARG A 210 -16.44 11.35 4.28
C ARG A 210 -17.31 10.14 3.97
N PHE A 211 -18.25 9.81 4.88
CA PHE A 211 -19.22 8.74 4.68
C PHE A 211 -20.08 8.99 3.45
N PHE A 212 -20.73 10.16 3.40
CA PHE A 212 -21.63 10.53 2.32
C PHE A 212 -20.95 10.50 0.95
N ARG A 213 -19.77 11.11 0.86
CA ARG A 213 -18.97 11.09 -0.37
C ARG A 213 -18.66 9.67 -0.83
N GLN A 214 -18.23 8.80 0.08
CA GLN A 214 -17.79 7.46 -0.29
C GLN A 214 -18.96 6.53 -0.58
N TYR A 215 -20.00 6.59 0.22
CA TYR A 215 -21.15 5.71 0.08
C TYR A 215 -22.10 6.15 -1.03
N VAL A 216 -22.38 7.46 -1.14
CA VAL A 216 -23.33 7.99 -2.12
C VAL A 216 -22.64 8.46 -3.39
N ILE A 217 -21.73 9.47 -3.32
CA ILE A 217 -21.13 10.08 -4.51
C ILE A 217 -20.20 9.10 -5.25
N GLN A 218 -19.43 8.29 -4.52
CA GLN A 218 -18.54 7.28 -5.11
C GLN A 218 -19.24 5.93 -5.29
N LEU A 219 -20.57 5.89 -5.20
CA LEU A 219 -21.43 4.74 -5.46
C LEU A 219 -21.13 3.52 -4.59
N GLY A 220 -20.62 3.73 -3.36
CA GLY A 220 -20.28 2.64 -2.44
C GLY A 220 -21.47 1.73 -2.11
N PHE A 221 -22.72 2.26 -2.17
CA PHE A 221 -23.92 1.47 -1.96
C PHE A 221 -24.09 0.33 -2.99
N LEU A 222 -23.47 0.44 -4.18
CA LEU A 222 -23.46 -0.63 -5.20
C LEU A 222 -22.53 -1.80 -4.83
N ASP A 223 -21.58 -1.61 -3.92
CA ASP A 223 -20.79 -2.71 -3.32
C ASP A 223 -21.55 -3.39 -2.16
N GLY A 224 -22.80 -2.98 -1.88
CA GLY A 224 -23.67 -3.55 -0.86
C GLY A 224 -23.11 -3.34 0.56
N LYS A 225 -23.20 -4.38 1.41
CA LYS A 225 -22.73 -4.33 2.80
C LYS A 225 -21.23 -3.95 2.89
N VAL A 226 -20.42 -4.43 1.96
CA VAL A 226 -18.98 -4.13 1.92
C VAL A 226 -18.73 -2.63 1.70
N GLY A 227 -19.44 -2.01 0.76
CA GLY A 227 -19.34 -0.56 0.54
C GLY A 227 -19.76 0.26 1.75
N PHE A 228 -20.80 -0.19 2.49
CA PHE A 228 -21.18 0.44 3.75
C PHE A 228 -20.06 0.36 4.79
N HIS A 229 -19.47 -0.83 5.01
CA HIS A 229 -18.37 -1.00 5.96
C HIS A 229 -17.15 -0.16 5.60
N ILE A 230 -16.79 -0.09 4.32
CA ILE A 230 -15.69 0.75 3.83
C ILE A 230 -15.95 2.22 4.14
N ALA A 231 -17.17 2.72 3.84
CA ALA A 231 -17.53 4.10 4.11
C ALA A 231 -17.56 4.42 5.62
N ALA A 232 -18.09 3.50 6.43
CA ALA A 232 -18.14 3.64 7.88
C ALA A 232 -16.74 3.67 8.52
N LEU A 233 -15.85 2.74 8.13
CA LEU A 233 -14.46 2.73 8.61
C LEU A 233 -13.68 3.96 8.15
N SER A 234 -13.93 4.44 6.93
CA SER A 234 -13.32 5.68 6.45
C SER A 234 -13.79 6.92 7.20
N ALA A 235 -15.08 6.98 7.55
CA ALA A 235 -15.63 8.04 8.39
C ALA A 235 -15.06 7.98 9.82
N TYR A 236 -14.93 6.77 10.35
CA TYR A 236 -14.31 6.52 11.66
C TYR A 236 -12.83 6.97 11.70
N ASP A 237 -12.02 6.70 10.65
CA ASP A 237 -10.64 7.25 10.55
C ASP A 237 -10.64 8.78 10.64
N VAL A 238 -11.56 9.44 9.93
CA VAL A 238 -11.66 10.91 9.95
C VAL A 238 -12.08 11.42 11.31
N TYR A 239 -13.03 10.75 11.99
CA TYR A 239 -13.50 11.07 13.32
C TYR A 239 -12.39 10.95 14.37
N ILE A 240 -11.72 9.78 14.44
CA ILE A 240 -10.62 9.54 15.39
C ILE A 240 -9.46 10.52 15.17
N ARG A 241 -9.14 10.82 13.92
CA ARG A 241 -8.13 11.84 13.58
C ARG A 241 -8.55 13.21 14.06
N GLY A 242 -9.82 13.59 13.89
CA GLY A 242 -10.38 14.85 14.40
C GLY A 242 -10.22 14.96 15.93
N LEU A 243 -10.60 13.92 16.67
CA LEU A 243 -10.42 13.86 18.13
C LEU A 243 -8.93 14.01 18.54
N LYS A 244 -8.01 13.38 17.80
CA LYS A 244 -6.58 13.51 18.09
C LYS A 244 -6.05 14.91 17.81
N ILE A 245 -6.52 15.57 16.75
CA ILE A 245 -6.16 16.97 16.43
C ILE A 245 -6.59 17.89 17.57
N THR A 246 -7.86 17.82 18.03
CA THR A 246 -8.34 18.67 19.13
C THR A 246 -7.56 18.45 20.42
N ARG A 247 -7.23 17.19 20.75
CA ARG A 247 -6.43 16.86 21.92
C ARG A 247 -5.00 17.38 21.85
N ILE A 248 -4.33 17.27 20.68
CA ILE A 248 -2.96 17.80 20.47
C ILE A 248 -2.98 19.33 20.59
N LEU A 249 -3.96 20.01 19.98
CA LEU A 249 -4.09 21.46 20.06
C LEU A 249 -4.41 21.95 21.49
N ALA A 250 -5.09 21.14 22.29
CA ALA A 250 -5.31 21.38 23.70
C ALA A 250 -4.07 21.11 24.61
N GLY A 251 -2.92 20.73 24.01
CA GLY A 251 -1.68 20.49 24.72
C GLY A 251 -1.57 19.08 25.34
N GLU A 252 -2.48 18.15 24.98
CA GLU A 252 -2.42 16.79 25.51
C GLU A 252 -1.28 16.00 24.84
N LYS A 253 -0.50 15.29 25.65
CA LYS A 253 0.59 14.44 25.16
C LYS A 253 0.03 13.12 24.58
N ILE A 254 -0.05 13.03 23.28
CA ILE A 254 -0.38 11.78 22.57
C ILE A 254 0.91 11.10 22.16
N GLN A 255 1.11 9.85 22.56
CA GLN A 255 2.29 9.08 22.15
C GLN A 255 2.17 8.64 20.70
N LYS A 256 3.25 8.82 19.93
CA LYS A 256 3.41 8.19 18.62
C LYS A 256 3.82 6.74 18.88
N GLU A 257 2.84 5.83 19.00
CA GLU A 257 3.14 4.40 19.16
C GLU A 257 4.00 3.94 17.97
N LYS A 258 5.10 3.24 18.25
CA LYS A 258 5.85 2.48 17.23
C LYS A 258 5.00 1.26 16.84
N LYS A 259 5.02 0.92 15.55
CA LYS A 259 4.33 -0.29 15.05
C LYS A 259 5.09 -1.53 15.48
#